data_531ff527293ce7b2e22c1eb670b1826d
#
_entry.id   531ff527293ce7b2e22c1eb670b1826d
#
_cell.length_a   1.000
_cell.length_b   1.000
_cell.length_c   1.000
_cell.angle_alpha   90.00
_cell.angle_beta   90.00
_cell.angle_gamma   90.00
#
_symmetry.space_group_name_H-M   'P 1'
#
loop_
_entity.id
_entity.type
_entity.pdbx_description
1 polymer ?
#
loop_
_entity_poly.entity_id
_entity_poly.type
_entity_poly.pdbx_seq_one_letter_code
_entity_poly.pdbx_strand_id
1 'polypeptide(L)'
;MRRIFTFLTAFLAITTAVDAQRVCGSMEVYEAQKAADPQFEIRRQEIESFTNEFIARGGDGERALVTIPVVVHVVWNTTAENISEAQVLSQIAVLNADFRRLNSDVSGVPSAFTAADANIEFCLATVDPNGNVTNGINRVQTATTAFGTNDQVKSSATGGTNAWDRNRYLNIWVCDISGGILGYAQFPGGSAATDGVVIDYQYYGTTGTATAPFNKGRTGTHEVGHWLNLYHIWGDDGTGCTGTDNVADTPNQGDENYGCPTFPAVSCTNGPNGDMFMNYMDYTDDACMFMFSNGQATRMQALFAAGGTRASLLTSNGCGSGTPVSCGIPATLGSSGVTTTGATLTWGAVSGATSYNVQYKLSTATTWTTVTSTTNSRALTGLTAASTYNFQVQAVCASGTSAYSTAASFTTASTTACGTPTGLSSSAITSTGASVSWTAVSGATSYSVQYKLSSATTWTTVTSTTNSRALTGLTASSTYNFQVSATCASGTSAYSTASSFTTSAAATTCTDTYENNNTSGTAKTIAVNTNITAKISTSTDKDWFKFTTTSANKNIRIDLTNLPGDYDVKLYNPSGTQIAVSQNGGTTAEFIVYNNG
;
A
#
# COMPACT_ATOMS: atom_id res chain seq x y z
N MET A 1 57.19 1.07 29.09
CA MET A 1 56.10 0.67 28.15
C MET A 1 54.93 0.10 28.96
N ARG A 2 53.94 0.91 29.24
CA ARG A 2 52.70 0.47 29.89
C ARG A 2 51.65 0.19 28.79
N ARG A 3 51.19 -1.05 28.68
CA ARG A 3 50.08 -1.43 27.78
C ARG A 3 48.77 -1.18 28.53
N ILE A 4 47.94 -0.29 28.00
CA ILE A 4 46.55 -0.05 28.42
C ILE A 4 45.67 -1.03 27.66
N PHE A 5 45.00 -1.94 28.37
CA PHE A 5 43.92 -2.78 27.83
C PHE A 5 42.61 -2.03 28.01
N THR A 6 41.99 -1.65 26.89
CA THR A 6 40.64 -1.09 26.90
C THR A 6 39.65 -2.25 26.77
N PHE A 7 38.87 -2.51 27.82
CA PHE A 7 37.74 -3.43 27.80
C PHE A 7 36.56 -2.72 27.12
N LEU A 8 36.14 -3.23 25.96
CA LEU A 8 34.91 -2.81 25.28
C LEU A 8 33.76 -3.65 25.85
N THR A 9 32.98 -3.09 26.79
CA THR A 9 31.72 -3.70 27.25
C THR A 9 30.64 -3.48 26.21
N ALA A 10 30.28 -4.55 25.49
CA ALA A 10 29.10 -4.55 24.64
C ALA A 10 27.85 -4.60 25.52
N PHE A 11 27.08 -3.52 25.56
CA PHE A 11 25.73 -3.51 26.13
C PHE A 11 24.80 -4.20 25.11
N LEU A 12 24.38 -5.43 25.41
CA LEU A 12 23.31 -6.12 24.75
C LEU A 12 21.98 -5.50 25.24
N ALA A 13 21.40 -4.59 24.48
CA ALA A 13 20.05 -4.12 24.74
C ALA A 13 19.08 -5.26 24.43
N ILE A 14 18.63 -5.97 25.46
CA ILE A 14 17.49 -6.88 25.36
C ILE A 14 16.26 -5.98 25.28
N THR A 15 15.75 -5.75 24.07
CA THR A 15 14.40 -5.23 23.87
C THR A 15 13.44 -6.36 24.20
N THR A 16 12.90 -6.37 25.40
CA THR A 16 11.69 -7.15 25.69
C THR A 16 10.59 -6.54 24.83
N ALA A 17 10.13 -7.26 23.81
CA ALA A 17 8.86 -6.94 23.19
C ALA A 17 7.81 -7.01 24.32
N VAL A 18 7.22 -5.88 24.68
CA VAL A 18 6.01 -5.86 25.51
C VAL A 18 4.93 -6.35 24.54
N ASP A 19 4.45 -7.58 24.74
CA ASP A 19 3.29 -8.07 24.00
C ASP A 19 2.13 -7.11 24.27
N ALA A 20 1.51 -6.62 23.19
CA ALA A 20 0.34 -5.76 23.31
C ALA A 20 -0.78 -6.57 23.97
N GLN A 21 -1.24 -6.14 25.13
CA GLN A 21 -2.36 -6.77 25.82
C GLN A 21 -3.67 -6.10 25.40
N ARG A 22 -4.75 -6.89 25.30
CA ARG A 22 -6.11 -6.35 25.07
C ARG A 22 -6.54 -5.54 26.29
N VAL A 23 -7.07 -4.36 26.05
CA VAL A 23 -7.69 -3.52 27.08
C VAL A 23 -9.06 -3.05 26.55
N CYS A 24 -10.12 -3.47 27.24
CA CYS A 24 -11.50 -3.04 27.00
C CYS A 24 -11.90 -1.97 28.02
N GLY A 25 -12.45 -0.84 27.54
CA GLY A 25 -12.90 0.27 28.38
C GLY A 25 -14.35 0.15 28.86
N SER A 26 -15.08 -0.93 28.55
CA SER A 26 -16.52 -1.05 28.79
C SER A 26 -16.90 -1.00 30.25
N MET A 27 -16.12 -1.60 31.16
CA MET A 27 -16.40 -1.55 32.59
C MET A 27 -16.09 -0.17 33.19
N GLU A 28 -15.08 0.54 32.68
CA GLU A 28 -14.81 1.93 33.08
C GLU A 28 -15.99 2.84 32.71
N VAL A 29 -16.52 2.69 31.48
CA VAL A 29 -17.72 3.42 31.01
C VAL A 29 -18.96 3.04 31.84
N TYR A 30 -19.12 1.75 32.18
CA TYR A 30 -20.21 1.30 33.04
C TYR A 30 -20.18 1.99 34.41
N GLU A 31 -19.06 1.99 35.10
CA GLU A 31 -18.93 2.62 36.41
C GLU A 31 -19.07 4.16 36.34
N ALA A 32 -18.57 4.80 35.29
CA ALA A 32 -18.77 6.22 35.05
C ALA A 32 -20.27 6.57 34.83
N GLN A 33 -21.00 5.77 34.07
CA GLN A 33 -22.44 5.95 33.85
C GLN A 33 -23.23 5.74 35.14
N LYS A 34 -22.89 4.72 35.92
CA LYS A 34 -23.48 4.44 37.23
C LYS A 34 -23.28 5.61 38.21
N ALA A 35 -22.09 6.20 38.21
CA ALA A 35 -21.79 7.36 39.04
C ALA A 35 -22.52 8.63 38.59
N ALA A 36 -22.72 8.80 37.29
CA ALA A 36 -23.38 9.99 36.70
C ALA A 36 -24.91 9.93 36.73
N ASP A 37 -25.50 8.74 36.68
CA ASP A 37 -26.97 8.53 36.62
C ASP A 37 -27.46 7.53 37.68
N PRO A 38 -28.03 7.98 38.79
CA PRO A 38 -28.55 7.11 39.85
C PRO A 38 -29.63 6.12 39.40
N GLN A 39 -30.28 6.35 38.24
CA GLN A 39 -31.30 5.44 37.71
C GLN A 39 -30.70 4.36 36.80
N PHE A 40 -29.44 4.50 36.43
CA PHE A 40 -28.79 3.54 35.53
C PHE A 40 -28.79 2.11 36.10
N GLU A 41 -28.37 1.97 37.33
CA GLU A 41 -28.33 0.66 37.99
C GLU A 41 -29.71 0.01 38.14
N ILE A 42 -30.75 0.81 38.37
CA ILE A 42 -32.13 0.33 38.43
C ILE A 42 -32.55 -0.24 37.07
N ARG A 43 -32.30 0.50 36.00
CA ARG A 43 -32.58 0.00 34.64
C ARG A 43 -31.77 -1.24 34.30
N ARG A 44 -30.51 -1.32 34.74
CA ARG A 44 -29.69 -2.52 34.58
C ARG A 44 -30.32 -3.75 35.27
N GLN A 45 -30.76 -3.60 36.52
CA GLN A 45 -31.43 -4.65 37.28
C GLN A 45 -32.74 -5.10 36.62
N GLU A 46 -33.54 -4.17 36.06
CA GLU A 46 -34.75 -4.50 35.31
C GLU A 46 -34.41 -5.33 34.05
N ILE A 47 -33.33 -4.95 33.32
CA ILE A 47 -32.88 -5.70 32.14
C ILE A 47 -32.37 -7.09 32.53
N GLU A 48 -31.63 -7.20 33.63
CA GLU A 48 -31.17 -8.49 34.15
C GLU A 48 -32.33 -9.39 34.59
N SER A 49 -33.29 -8.83 35.30
CA SER A 49 -34.50 -9.56 35.70
C SER A 49 -35.26 -10.07 34.49
N PHE A 50 -35.48 -9.22 33.48
CA PHE A 50 -36.12 -9.62 32.23
C PHE A 50 -35.36 -10.73 31.50
N THR A 51 -34.02 -10.58 31.42
CA THR A 51 -33.14 -11.57 30.79
C THR A 51 -33.22 -12.92 31.49
N ASN A 52 -33.18 -12.93 32.83
CA ASN A 52 -33.28 -14.15 33.65
C ASN A 52 -34.64 -14.81 33.51
N GLU A 53 -35.73 -14.05 33.48
CA GLU A 53 -37.07 -14.57 33.22
C GLU A 53 -37.18 -15.18 31.81
N PHE A 54 -36.59 -14.57 30.81
CA PHE A 54 -36.55 -15.11 29.45
C PHE A 54 -35.80 -16.45 29.41
N ILE A 55 -34.61 -16.52 30.03
CA ILE A 55 -33.82 -17.75 30.15
C ILE A 55 -34.58 -18.84 30.90
N ALA A 56 -35.20 -18.50 32.03
CA ALA A 56 -35.96 -19.47 32.86
C ALA A 56 -37.16 -20.08 32.14
N ARG A 57 -37.76 -19.36 31.18
CA ARG A 57 -38.85 -19.89 30.33
C ARG A 57 -38.33 -20.80 29.20
N GLY A 58 -37.01 -21.01 29.09
CA GLY A 58 -36.40 -21.79 28.02
C GLY A 58 -36.18 -21.01 26.74
N GLY A 59 -36.18 -19.67 26.82
CA GLY A 59 -36.25 -18.80 25.65
C GLY A 59 -37.61 -18.95 24.94
N ASP A 60 -37.77 -18.35 23.79
CA ASP A 60 -39.00 -18.44 22.99
C ASP A 60 -38.93 -19.58 21.93
N GLY A 61 -38.21 -20.68 22.25
CA GLY A 61 -38.04 -21.81 21.33
C GLY A 61 -36.82 -21.67 20.44
N GLU A 62 -36.97 -21.89 19.13
CA GLU A 62 -35.86 -21.63 18.18
C GLU A 62 -35.54 -20.13 18.12
N ARG A 63 -34.26 -19.78 18.23
CA ARG A 63 -33.80 -18.39 18.14
C ARG A 63 -34.18 -17.82 16.78
N ALA A 64 -34.98 -16.76 16.76
CA ALA A 64 -35.30 -16.04 15.52
C ALA A 64 -34.05 -15.36 14.96
N LEU A 65 -33.94 -15.29 13.64
CA LEU A 65 -32.91 -14.51 13.01
C LEU A 65 -33.15 -13.00 13.24
N VAL A 66 -32.19 -12.33 13.82
CA VAL A 66 -32.20 -10.89 14.07
C VAL A 66 -31.23 -10.22 13.12
N THR A 67 -31.68 -9.23 12.35
CA THR A 67 -30.79 -8.41 11.50
C THR A 67 -30.71 -7.00 12.09
N ILE A 68 -29.51 -6.56 12.43
CA ILE A 68 -29.23 -5.29 13.08
C ILE A 68 -28.64 -4.30 12.06
N PRO A 69 -29.32 -3.19 11.74
CA PRO A 69 -28.73 -2.12 10.95
C PRO A 69 -27.61 -1.41 11.71
N VAL A 70 -26.47 -1.25 11.07
CA VAL A 70 -25.26 -0.63 11.62
C VAL A 70 -24.95 0.67 10.89
N VAL A 71 -24.66 1.72 11.63
CA VAL A 71 -23.97 2.88 11.12
C VAL A 71 -22.55 2.94 11.70
N VAL A 72 -21.57 3.15 10.83
CA VAL A 72 -20.17 3.32 11.23
C VAL A 72 -19.78 4.79 11.11
N HIS A 73 -19.50 5.41 12.24
CA HIS A 73 -19.05 6.78 12.35
C HIS A 73 -17.52 6.80 12.37
N VAL A 74 -16.88 7.10 11.24
CA VAL A 74 -15.43 7.26 11.14
C VAL A 74 -15.08 8.70 11.51
N VAL A 75 -14.58 8.89 12.74
CA VAL A 75 -14.15 10.19 13.26
C VAL A 75 -12.63 10.24 13.21
N TRP A 76 -12.08 11.10 12.35
CA TRP A 76 -10.68 11.05 11.98
C TRP A 76 -9.99 12.42 12.04
N ASN A 77 -8.76 12.44 12.55
CA ASN A 77 -7.85 13.58 12.54
C ASN A 77 -6.84 13.46 11.39
N THR A 78 -6.21 12.30 11.26
CA THR A 78 -5.20 11.99 10.24
C THR A 78 -5.78 11.14 9.11
N THR A 79 -5.09 11.12 7.96
CA THR A 79 -5.50 10.28 6.81
C THR A 79 -5.53 8.79 7.15
N ALA A 80 -4.68 8.33 8.07
CA ALA A 80 -4.65 6.92 8.48
C ALA A 80 -5.91 6.51 9.25
N GLU A 81 -6.45 7.39 10.07
CA GLU A 81 -7.69 7.16 10.83
C GLU A 81 -8.94 7.18 9.95
N ASN A 82 -8.86 7.80 8.76
CA ASN A 82 -9.96 7.78 7.78
C ASN A 82 -9.98 6.45 7.05
N ILE A 83 -10.27 5.39 7.79
CA ILE A 83 -10.24 4.01 7.30
C ILE A 83 -11.09 3.80 6.04
N SER A 84 -10.67 2.88 5.18
CA SER A 84 -11.35 2.60 3.92
C SER A 84 -12.72 1.94 4.11
N GLU A 85 -13.59 2.05 3.12
CA GLU A 85 -14.85 1.30 3.08
C GLU A 85 -14.59 -0.22 3.11
N ALA A 86 -13.54 -0.70 2.46
CA ALA A 86 -13.15 -2.12 2.50
C ALA A 86 -12.83 -2.58 3.93
N GLN A 87 -12.20 -1.74 4.74
CA GLN A 87 -11.94 -2.04 6.16
C GLN A 87 -13.26 -2.08 6.96
N VAL A 88 -14.18 -1.15 6.72
CA VAL A 88 -15.51 -1.16 7.34
C VAL A 88 -16.27 -2.44 6.98
N LEU A 89 -16.32 -2.79 5.70
CA LEU A 89 -16.98 -4.02 5.24
C LEU A 89 -16.36 -5.28 5.83
N SER A 90 -15.04 -5.31 6.03
CA SER A 90 -14.37 -6.45 6.65
C SER A 90 -14.81 -6.68 8.09
N GLN A 91 -15.09 -5.62 8.86
CA GLN A 91 -15.62 -5.75 10.23
C GLN A 91 -17.06 -6.29 10.23
N ILE A 92 -17.91 -5.80 9.33
CA ILE A 92 -19.29 -6.32 9.22
C ILE A 92 -19.27 -7.81 8.83
N ALA A 93 -18.36 -8.22 7.97
CA ALA A 93 -18.19 -9.63 7.61
C ALA A 93 -17.75 -10.49 8.81
N VAL A 94 -16.85 -9.97 9.67
CA VAL A 94 -16.44 -10.65 10.90
C VAL A 94 -17.62 -10.77 11.87
N LEU A 95 -18.35 -9.69 12.14
CA LEU A 95 -19.53 -9.74 13.02
C LEU A 95 -20.52 -10.81 12.54
N ASN A 96 -20.80 -10.85 11.24
CA ASN A 96 -21.70 -11.86 10.68
C ASN A 96 -21.14 -13.29 10.82
N ALA A 97 -19.84 -13.47 10.63
CA ALA A 97 -19.22 -14.79 10.79
C ALA A 97 -19.27 -15.27 12.24
N ASP A 98 -18.95 -14.40 13.20
CA ASP A 98 -18.82 -14.73 14.61
C ASP A 98 -20.19 -14.97 15.28
N PHE A 99 -21.15 -14.06 15.08
CA PHE A 99 -22.49 -14.17 15.67
C PHE A 99 -23.35 -15.25 15.02
N ARG A 100 -22.99 -15.72 13.82
CA ARG A 100 -23.64 -16.84 13.12
C ARG A 100 -22.84 -18.14 13.19
N ARG A 101 -21.77 -18.19 13.97
CA ARG A 101 -20.89 -19.37 14.04
C ARG A 101 -20.39 -19.83 12.64
N LEU A 102 -20.17 -18.90 11.75
CA LEU A 102 -19.66 -19.14 10.39
C LEU A 102 -18.17 -18.83 10.25
N ASN A 103 -17.50 -18.45 11.33
CA ASN A 103 -16.07 -18.19 11.39
C ASN A 103 -15.26 -19.46 11.05
N SER A 104 -14.29 -19.34 10.18
CA SER A 104 -13.50 -20.47 9.66
C SER A 104 -12.63 -21.15 10.72
N ASP A 105 -12.37 -20.47 11.83
CA ASP A 105 -11.56 -20.94 12.97
C ASP A 105 -12.39 -21.56 14.10
N VAL A 106 -13.69 -21.71 13.95
CA VAL A 106 -14.58 -22.38 14.95
C VAL A 106 -14.14 -23.81 15.26
N SER A 107 -13.45 -24.47 14.36
CA SER A 107 -12.86 -25.80 14.60
C SER A 107 -11.76 -25.81 15.67
N GLY A 108 -11.24 -24.64 16.06
CA GLY A 108 -10.30 -24.46 17.17
C GLY A 108 -10.92 -24.57 18.55
N VAL A 109 -12.26 -24.59 18.65
CA VAL A 109 -12.98 -24.75 19.92
C VAL A 109 -12.75 -26.17 20.47
N PRO A 110 -12.21 -26.32 21.69
CA PRO A 110 -12.03 -27.63 22.31
C PRO A 110 -13.38 -28.37 22.47
N SER A 111 -13.35 -29.68 22.33
CA SER A 111 -14.56 -30.53 22.41
C SER A 111 -15.31 -30.48 23.78
N ALA A 112 -14.68 -29.92 24.79
CA ALA A 112 -15.26 -29.65 26.09
C ALA A 112 -16.30 -28.52 26.06
N PHE A 113 -16.25 -27.66 25.07
CA PHE A 113 -17.12 -26.49 24.93
C PHE A 113 -17.94 -26.57 23.64
N THR A 114 -19.08 -25.89 23.63
CA THR A 114 -19.96 -25.85 22.45
C THR A 114 -20.14 -24.42 21.98
N ALA A 115 -19.63 -24.12 20.77
CA ALA A 115 -19.87 -22.85 20.12
C ALA A 115 -21.33 -22.71 19.70
N ALA A 116 -21.92 -21.55 19.95
CA ALA A 116 -23.29 -21.24 19.58
C ALA A 116 -23.40 -20.43 18.29
N ASP A 117 -24.48 -20.64 17.52
CA ASP A 117 -25.01 -19.66 16.59
C ASP A 117 -25.95 -18.73 17.38
N ALA A 118 -25.59 -17.47 17.53
CA ALA A 118 -26.43 -16.48 18.20
C ALA A 118 -27.63 -16.06 17.35
N ASN A 119 -27.64 -16.44 16.07
CA ASN A 119 -28.67 -16.10 15.08
C ASN A 119 -28.87 -14.58 14.94
N ILE A 120 -27.78 -13.82 15.02
CA ILE A 120 -27.74 -12.36 14.87
C ILE A 120 -26.88 -12.01 13.66
N GLU A 121 -27.40 -11.15 12.79
CA GLU A 121 -26.71 -10.63 11.60
C GLU A 121 -26.67 -9.11 11.63
N PHE A 122 -25.71 -8.56 10.90
CA PHE A 122 -25.47 -7.13 10.81
C PHE A 122 -25.46 -6.68 9.34
N CYS A 123 -26.13 -5.58 9.03
CA CYS A 123 -26.04 -4.93 7.73
C CYS A 123 -25.58 -3.50 7.90
N LEU A 124 -24.78 -2.96 6.98
CA LEU A 124 -24.62 -1.51 6.93
C LEU A 124 -25.96 -0.84 6.58
N ALA A 125 -26.27 0.26 7.25
CA ALA A 125 -27.50 1.00 7.02
C ALA A 125 -27.55 1.49 5.56
N THR A 126 -28.66 1.23 4.89
CA THR A 126 -28.96 1.72 3.53
C THR A 126 -29.90 2.90 3.53
N VAL A 127 -30.51 3.20 4.69
CA VAL A 127 -31.39 4.33 4.91
C VAL A 127 -30.93 5.05 6.16
N ASP A 128 -30.77 6.39 6.10
CA ASP A 128 -30.40 7.23 7.24
C ASP A 128 -31.62 7.52 8.15
N PRO A 129 -31.44 8.17 9.33
CA PRO A 129 -32.55 8.51 10.20
C PRO A 129 -33.63 9.40 9.56
N ASN A 130 -33.29 10.15 8.50
CA ASN A 130 -34.20 11.04 7.77
C ASN A 130 -34.90 10.34 6.59
N GLY A 131 -34.60 9.07 6.34
CA GLY A 131 -35.17 8.31 5.24
C GLY A 131 -34.40 8.43 3.92
N ASN A 132 -33.23 9.06 3.89
CA ASN A 132 -32.40 9.17 2.69
C ASN A 132 -31.55 7.91 2.51
N VAL A 133 -31.19 7.63 1.26
CA VAL A 133 -30.26 6.55 0.92
C VAL A 133 -28.86 6.88 1.47
N THR A 134 -28.22 5.91 2.09
CA THR A 134 -26.87 5.98 2.64
C THR A 134 -26.09 4.70 2.37
N ASN A 135 -24.76 4.74 2.50
CA ASN A 135 -23.91 3.54 2.54
C ASN A 135 -23.59 3.09 3.98
N GLY A 136 -24.25 3.68 5.00
CA GLY A 136 -24.04 3.33 6.40
C GLY A 136 -22.71 3.79 7.00
N ILE A 137 -21.92 4.59 6.28
CA ILE A 137 -20.61 5.10 6.75
C ILE A 137 -20.67 6.64 6.83
N ASN A 138 -20.64 7.15 8.04
CA ASN A 138 -20.62 8.59 8.31
C ASN A 138 -19.16 9.01 8.63
N ARG A 139 -18.58 9.92 7.83
CA ARG A 139 -17.18 10.36 7.98
C ARG A 139 -17.11 11.78 8.49
N VAL A 140 -16.44 11.97 9.62
CA VAL A 140 -16.30 13.28 10.28
C VAL A 140 -14.83 13.56 10.55
N GLN A 141 -14.31 14.63 9.96
CA GLN A 141 -12.97 15.11 10.28
C GLN A 141 -13.01 15.93 11.56
N THR A 142 -12.04 15.70 12.45
CA THR A 142 -11.92 16.37 13.75
C THR A 142 -10.54 16.98 13.94
N ALA A 143 -10.44 17.97 14.82
CA ALA A 143 -9.16 18.48 15.32
C ALA A 143 -8.67 17.72 16.57
N THR A 144 -9.50 16.87 17.16
CA THR A 144 -9.15 16.03 18.31
C THR A 144 -8.23 14.91 17.85
N THR A 145 -7.06 14.79 18.46
CA THR A 145 -6.03 13.84 18.06
C THR A 145 -6.29 12.42 18.58
N ALA A 146 -6.95 12.29 19.73
CA ALA A 146 -7.37 11.02 20.29
C ALA A 146 -8.52 11.25 21.28
N PHE A 147 -9.38 10.26 21.45
CA PHE A 147 -10.51 10.28 22.38
C PHE A 147 -10.26 9.34 23.57
N GLY A 148 -10.86 9.63 24.71
CA GLY A 148 -10.89 8.72 25.86
C GLY A 148 -12.21 7.95 25.94
N THR A 149 -12.41 7.26 27.07
CA THR A 149 -13.63 6.49 27.40
C THR A 149 -14.81 7.35 27.86
N ASN A 150 -14.67 8.67 27.83
CA ASN A 150 -15.64 9.65 28.34
C ASN A 150 -16.73 10.05 27.35
N ASP A 151 -16.96 9.26 26.32
CA ASP A 151 -17.99 9.43 25.29
C ASP A 151 -17.91 10.73 24.45
N GLN A 152 -16.80 11.48 24.51
CA GLN A 152 -16.63 12.71 23.72
C GLN A 152 -16.73 12.45 22.21
N VAL A 153 -16.27 11.30 21.71
CA VAL A 153 -16.39 10.90 20.29
C VAL A 153 -17.84 10.76 19.84
N LYS A 154 -18.77 10.55 20.78
CA LYS A 154 -20.21 10.35 20.53
C LYS A 154 -21.00 11.67 20.46
N SER A 155 -20.32 12.82 20.42
CA SER A 155 -20.96 14.14 20.37
C SER A 155 -20.25 15.08 19.41
N SER A 156 -21.03 15.71 18.53
CA SER A 156 -20.50 16.75 17.61
C SER A 156 -20.05 18.01 18.35
N ALA A 157 -20.56 18.27 19.56
CA ALA A 157 -20.15 19.40 20.39
C ALA A 157 -18.74 19.24 20.98
N THR A 158 -18.21 18.02 21.02
CA THR A 158 -16.90 17.67 21.60
C THR A 158 -15.90 17.14 20.55
N GLY A 159 -16.17 17.39 19.28
CA GLY A 159 -15.28 17.01 18.18
C GLY A 159 -15.57 15.65 17.55
N GLY A 160 -16.57 14.93 18.07
CA GLY A 160 -17.03 13.67 17.50
C GLY A 160 -18.27 13.82 16.61
N THR A 161 -19.17 12.83 16.66
CA THR A 161 -20.44 12.85 15.93
C THR A 161 -21.55 12.18 16.73
N ASN A 162 -22.76 12.73 16.63
CA ASN A 162 -23.92 12.24 17.38
C ASN A 162 -24.37 10.86 16.91
N ALA A 163 -24.89 10.07 17.85
CA ALA A 163 -25.52 8.79 17.55
C ALA A 163 -26.74 8.96 16.62
N TRP A 164 -26.96 7.96 15.76
CA TRP A 164 -28.25 7.74 15.13
C TRP A 164 -29.22 7.08 16.11
N ASP A 165 -30.52 7.07 15.81
CA ASP A 165 -31.54 6.52 16.68
C ASP A 165 -31.26 5.06 17.04
N ARG A 166 -30.97 4.81 18.32
CA ARG A 166 -30.67 3.47 18.87
C ARG A 166 -31.78 2.43 18.70
N ASN A 167 -33.01 2.92 18.48
CA ASN A 167 -34.14 2.02 18.22
C ASN A 167 -34.15 1.46 16.81
N ARG A 168 -33.28 2.00 15.94
CA ARG A 168 -33.19 1.64 14.53
C ARG A 168 -31.79 1.19 14.11
N TYR A 169 -30.74 1.57 14.85
CA TYR A 169 -29.35 1.35 14.46
C TYR A 169 -28.48 0.97 15.66
N LEU A 170 -27.52 0.08 15.41
CA LEU A 170 -26.29 -0.01 16.20
C LEU A 170 -25.34 1.08 15.69
N ASN A 171 -24.88 1.96 16.59
CA ASN A 171 -23.86 2.95 16.30
C ASN A 171 -22.48 2.38 16.63
N ILE A 172 -21.55 2.43 15.68
CA ILE A 172 -20.14 2.09 15.87
C ILE A 172 -19.32 3.32 15.56
N TRP A 173 -18.58 3.85 16.53
CA TRP A 173 -17.61 4.91 16.30
C TRP A 173 -16.23 4.30 16.11
N VAL A 174 -15.48 4.76 15.11
CA VAL A 174 -14.10 4.37 14.84
C VAL A 174 -13.25 5.63 14.88
N CYS A 175 -12.27 5.65 15.78
CA CYS A 175 -11.40 6.81 16.02
C CYS A 175 -10.06 6.34 16.58
N ASP A 176 -9.13 7.26 16.85
CA ASP A 176 -7.97 7.01 17.72
C ASP A 176 -8.43 7.06 19.17
N ILE A 177 -8.17 5.98 19.94
CA ILE A 177 -8.47 5.89 21.37
C ILE A 177 -7.18 5.99 22.17
N SER A 178 -7.10 6.97 23.08
CA SER A 178 -5.94 7.13 23.95
C SER A 178 -5.85 6.04 25.03
N GLY A 179 -4.65 5.85 25.58
CA GLY A 179 -4.45 4.97 26.73
C GLY A 179 -4.27 3.50 26.40
N GLY A 180 -4.16 3.12 25.12
CA GLY A 180 -3.98 1.72 24.69
C GLY A 180 -5.24 0.87 24.76
N ILE A 181 -6.41 1.51 24.86
CA ILE A 181 -7.73 0.85 24.88
C ILE A 181 -8.10 0.49 23.44
N LEU A 182 -8.49 -0.77 23.21
CA LEU A 182 -8.84 -1.29 21.89
C LEU A 182 -10.27 -0.89 21.50
N GLY A 183 -11.16 -0.82 22.47
CA GLY A 183 -12.54 -0.45 22.29
C GLY A 183 -13.29 -0.35 23.61
N TYR A 184 -14.53 0.12 23.52
CA TYR A 184 -15.50 0.10 24.62
C TYR A 184 -16.94 0.14 24.12
N ALA A 185 -17.83 -0.37 24.91
CA ALA A 185 -19.26 -0.41 24.63
C ALA A 185 -20.07 0.28 25.74
N GLN A 186 -21.26 0.71 25.39
CA GLN A 186 -22.28 1.01 26.37
C GLN A 186 -23.21 -0.19 26.55
N PHE A 187 -23.33 -0.67 27.80
CA PHE A 187 -24.32 -1.68 28.15
C PHE A 187 -25.75 -1.17 27.93
N PRO A 188 -26.74 -2.06 27.66
CA PRO A 188 -28.16 -1.67 27.60
C PRO A 188 -28.59 -0.98 28.88
N GLY A 189 -29.45 0.05 28.78
CA GLY A 189 -29.93 0.84 29.91
C GLY A 189 -29.28 2.21 30.06
N GLY A 190 -28.22 2.51 29.34
CA GLY A 190 -27.58 3.82 29.29
C GLY A 190 -28.32 4.84 28.43
N SER A 191 -27.75 6.04 28.29
CA SER A 191 -28.29 7.15 27.49
C SER A 191 -28.43 6.77 26.01
N ALA A 192 -29.51 7.21 25.38
CA ALA A 192 -29.69 7.05 23.93
C ALA A 192 -28.65 7.80 23.09
N ALA A 193 -28.13 8.90 23.62
CA ALA A 193 -27.16 9.75 22.93
C ALA A 193 -25.77 9.08 22.83
N THR A 194 -25.48 8.10 23.67
CA THR A 194 -24.19 7.41 23.74
C THR A 194 -24.29 5.91 23.49
N ASP A 195 -25.48 5.42 23.07
CA ASP A 195 -25.73 3.99 22.82
C ASP A 195 -24.98 3.48 21.59
N GLY A 196 -24.11 2.51 21.81
CA GLY A 196 -23.28 1.90 20.78
C GLY A 196 -21.89 1.52 21.28
N VAL A 197 -20.97 1.26 20.35
CA VAL A 197 -19.60 0.84 20.63
C VAL A 197 -18.59 1.81 20.00
N VAL A 198 -17.41 1.91 20.61
CA VAL A 198 -16.27 2.69 20.08
C VAL A 198 -15.11 1.73 19.92
N ILE A 199 -14.43 1.78 18.78
CA ILE A 199 -13.32 0.89 18.47
C ILE A 199 -12.19 1.72 17.90
N ASP A 200 -10.97 1.48 18.37
CA ASP A 200 -9.78 2.10 17.82
C ASP A 200 -9.57 1.70 16.36
N TYR A 201 -9.21 2.65 15.51
CA TYR A 201 -9.09 2.44 14.06
C TYR A 201 -8.05 1.39 13.68
N GLN A 202 -7.06 1.11 14.57
CA GLN A 202 -6.03 0.11 14.37
C GLN A 202 -6.49 -1.32 14.75
N TYR A 203 -7.65 -1.45 15.38
CA TYR A 203 -8.21 -2.74 15.83
C TYR A 203 -9.60 -3.01 15.26
N TYR A 204 -9.99 -2.25 14.23
CA TYR A 204 -11.26 -2.37 13.55
C TYR A 204 -11.10 -3.10 12.21
N GLY A 205 -11.81 -4.22 12.02
CA GLY A 205 -11.78 -5.01 10.78
C GLY A 205 -10.54 -5.89 10.62
N THR A 206 -10.28 -6.34 9.39
CA THR A 206 -9.21 -7.32 9.09
C THR A 206 -8.22 -6.83 8.02
N THR A 207 -8.40 -5.59 7.54
CA THR A 207 -7.60 -5.01 6.46
C THR A 207 -7.22 -3.56 6.79
N GLY A 208 -6.46 -2.92 5.93
CA GLY A 208 -6.10 -1.51 6.07
C GLY A 208 -5.17 -1.27 7.26
N THR A 209 -5.63 -0.53 8.27
CA THR A 209 -4.87 -0.18 9.47
C THR A 209 -4.91 -1.25 10.57
N ALA A 210 -5.70 -2.31 10.40
CA ALA A 210 -5.83 -3.37 11.39
C ALA A 210 -4.47 -4.02 11.71
N THR A 211 -4.07 -4.00 12.99
CA THR A 211 -2.72 -4.36 13.46
C THR A 211 -2.76 -5.58 14.38
N ALA A 212 -1.85 -6.55 14.14
CA ALA A 212 -1.69 -7.72 14.99
C ALA A 212 -1.23 -7.33 16.43
N PRO A 213 -1.64 -8.09 17.46
CA PRO A 213 -2.36 -9.37 17.38
C PRO A 213 -3.90 -9.23 17.28
N PHE A 214 -4.45 -8.01 17.21
CA PHE A 214 -5.88 -7.71 17.24
C PHE A 214 -6.42 -7.30 15.85
N ASN A 215 -6.04 -8.02 14.81
CA ASN A 215 -6.31 -7.69 13.41
C ASN A 215 -7.28 -8.65 12.69
N LYS A 216 -8.06 -9.44 13.43
CA LYS A 216 -9.11 -10.28 12.85
C LYS A 216 -10.52 -9.75 13.15
N GLY A 217 -10.63 -8.52 13.67
CA GLY A 217 -11.89 -7.85 13.95
C GLY A 217 -12.61 -8.32 15.21
N ARG A 218 -11.92 -9.08 16.07
CA ARG A 218 -12.52 -9.65 17.30
C ARG A 218 -12.72 -8.61 18.40
N THR A 219 -12.03 -7.48 18.33
CA THR A 219 -12.36 -6.31 19.17
C THR A 219 -13.80 -5.86 18.90
N GLY A 220 -14.21 -5.74 17.62
CA GLY A 220 -15.60 -5.40 17.29
C GLY A 220 -16.61 -6.44 17.79
N THR A 221 -16.28 -7.73 17.68
CA THR A 221 -17.13 -8.83 18.20
C THR A 221 -17.28 -8.76 19.72
N HIS A 222 -16.19 -8.49 20.45
CA HIS A 222 -16.16 -8.32 21.90
C HIS A 222 -17.04 -7.13 22.35
N GLU A 223 -16.82 -5.96 21.79
CA GLU A 223 -17.56 -4.76 22.18
C GLU A 223 -19.06 -4.85 21.84
N VAL A 224 -19.41 -5.45 20.70
CA VAL A 224 -20.82 -5.73 20.35
C VAL A 224 -21.42 -6.75 21.31
N GLY A 225 -20.64 -7.70 21.83
CA GLY A 225 -21.06 -8.60 22.91
C GLY A 225 -21.53 -7.82 24.16
N HIS A 226 -20.76 -6.85 24.64
CA HIS A 226 -21.15 -5.98 25.75
C HIS A 226 -22.41 -5.14 25.42
N TRP A 227 -22.48 -4.56 24.22
CA TRP A 227 -23.66 -3.84 23.77
C TRP A 227 -24.91 -4.74 23.74
N LEU A 228 -24.71 -6.07 23.56
CA LEU A 228 -25.72 -7.11 23.64
C LEU A 228 -25.84 -7.76 25.04
N ASN A 229 -25.43 -7.07 26.09
CA ASN A 229 -25.58 -7.46 27.48
C ASN A 229 -24.73 -8.64 27.97
N LEU A 230 -23.58 -8.90 27.34
CA LEU A 230 -22.59 -9.85 27.83
C LEU A 230 -21.58 -9.15 28.74
N TYR A 231 -21.23 -9.76 29.85
CA TYR A 231 -20.12 -9.38 30.72
C TYR A 231 -18.86 -10.11 30.31
N HIS A 232 -17.71 -9.66 30.82
CA HIS A 232 -16.49 -10.44 30.73
C HIS A 232 -16.66 -11.79 31.39
N ILE A 233 -16.07 -12.83 30.79
CA ILE A 233 -16.31 -14.21 31.20
C ILE A 233 -15.77 -14.53 32.61
N TRP A 234 -14.81 -13.75 33.13
CA TRP A 234 -14.27 -13.90 34.50
C TRP A 234 -15.09 -13.12 35.55
N GLY A 235 -16.02 -12.28 35.13
CA GLY A 235 -16.95 -11.58 36.03
C GLY A 235 -16.40 -10.32 36.69
N ASP A 236 -15.27 -9.82 36.24
CA ASP A 236 -14.64 -8.53 36.65
C ASP A 236 -14.39 -8.37 38.16
N ASP A 237 -14.13 -9.47 38.90
CA ASP A 237 -13.84 -9.45 40.33
C ASP A 237 -12.31 -9.50 40.65
N GLY A 238 -11.47 -9.18 39.66
CA GLY A 238 -10.02 -9.32 39.70
C GLY A 238 -9.62 -10.79 39.73
N THR A 239 -8.57 -11.13 40.46
CA THR A 239 -8.10 -12.53 40.59
C THR A 239 -9.01 -13.40 41.46
N GLY A 240 -10.23 -12.98 41.71
CA GLY A 240 -11.24 -13.72 42.50
C GLY A 240 -11.80 -14.90 41.74
N CYS A 241 -12.57 -15.73 42.47
CA CYS A 241 -13.34 -16.84 41.90
C CYS A 241 -14.83 -16.72 42.25
N THR A 242 -15.27 -15.52 42.57
CA THR A 242 -16.62 -15.21 43.00
C THR A 242 -17.39 -14.37 42.00
N GLY A 243 -16.68 -13.79 41.01
CA GLY A 243 -17.27 -13.07 39.88
C GLY A 243 -18.17 -13.97 39.03
N THR A 244 -19.10 -13.37 38.33
CA THR A 244 -19.97 -14.07 37.39
C THR A 244 -20.32 -13.20 36.21
N ASP A 245 -20.30 -13.79 35.03
CA ASP A 245 -20.80 -13.18 33.80
C ASP A 245 -22.33 -13.37 33.62
N ASN A 246 -22.99 -13.94 34.62
CA ASN A 246 -24.43 -14.30 34.61
C ASN A 246 -24.80 -15.31 33.50
N VAL A 247 -23.87 -16.19 33.12
CA VAL A 247 -24.08 -17.25 32.13
C VAL A 247 -23.72 -18.61 32.74
N ALA A 248 -24.62 -19.57 32.64
CA ALA A 248 -24.48 -20.83 33.36
C ALA A 248 -23.55 -21.85 32.66
N ASP A 249 -23.30 -21.71 31.36
CA ASP A 249 -22.49 -22.64 30.58
C ASP A 249 -21.07 -22.08 30.26
N THR A 250 -20.70 -20.98 30.89
CA THR A 250 -19.34 -20.47 30.96
C THR A 250 -18.72 -20.92 32.29
N PRO A 251 -17.51 -21.53 32.29
CA PRO A 251 -16.82 -21.87 33.51
C PRO A 251 -16.44 -20.60 34.28
N ASN A 252 -16.58 -20.67 35.62
CA ASN A 252 -16.02 -19.59 36.45
C ASN A 252 -14.49 -19.58 36.33
N GLN A 253 -13.89 -18.46 35.96
CA GLN A 253 -12.43 -18.29 35.83
C GLN A 253 -11.92 -17.11 36.67
N GLY A 254 -10.64 -17.16 37.03
CA GLY A 254 -10.08 -16.28 38.04
C GLY A 254 -9.70 -14.89 37.57
N ASP A 255 -9.44 -14.72 36.29
CA ASP A 255 -9.04 -13.46 35.69
C ASP A 255 -9.12 -13.55 34.16
N GLU A 256 -8.82 -12.47 33.45
CA GLU A 256 -8.68 -12.46 32.01
C GLU A 256 -7.48 -13.27 31.52
N ASN A 257 -7.62 -13.90 30.38
CA ASN A 257 -6.53 -14.58 29.69
C ASN A 257 -5.95 -13.69 28.58
N TYR A 258 -4.62 -13.67 28.46
CA TYR A 258 -3.90 -12.92 27.44
C TYR A 258 -3.15 -13.84 26.45
N GLY A 259 -2.81 -13.30 25.29
CA GLY A 259 -2.10 -14.05 24.25
C GLY A 259 -2.94 -15.22 23.71
N CYS A 260 -2.31 -16.37 23.55
CA CYS A 260 -2.98 -17.62 23.12
C CYS A 260 -2.66 -18.75 24.10
N PRO A 261 -3.44 -18.92 25.19
CA PRO A 261 -3.22 -19.97 26.18
C PRO A 261 -3.28 -21.37 25.56
N THR A 262 -2.61 -22.31 26.22
CA THR A 262 -2.71 -23.74 25.86
C THR A 262 -3.85 -24.37 26.61
N PHE A 263 -4.76 -25.04 25.90
CA PHE A 263 -5.88 -25.76 26.52
C PHE A 263 -5.43 -27.09 27.16
N PRO A 264 -5.92 -27.45 28.38
CA PRO A 264 -6.75 -26.63 29.25
C PRO A 264 -5.94 -25.62 30.08
N ALA A 265 -6.40 -24.36 30.15
CA ALA A 265 -5.95 -23.38 31.12
C ALA A 265 -6.90 -23.48 32.33
N VAL A 266 -6.38 -23.82 33.51
CA VAL A 266 -7.21 -24.06 34.68
C VAL A 266 -6.96 -22.97 35.71
N SER A 267 -8.00 -22.24 36.02
CA SER A 267 -8.06 -21.33 37.16
C SER A 267 -9.25 -21.71 38.06
N CYS A 268 -9.39 -21.08 39.17
CA CYS A 268 -10.49 -21.36 40.13
C CYS A 268 -10.78 -22.83 40.32
N THR A 269 -11.59 -23.52 40.33
CA THR A 269 -11.83 -24.99 40.48
C THR A 269 -12.54 -25.54 39.24
N ASN A 270 -12.29 -24.98 38.09
CA ASN A 270 -12.97 -25.27 36.83
C ASN A 270 -12.38 -26.45 36.02
N GLY A 271 -11.44 -27.18 36.60
CA GLY A 271 -10.93 -28.40 35.98
C GLY A 271 -12.02 -29.50 35.86
N PRO A 272 -11.89 -30.44 34.90
CA PRO A 272 -10.72 -30.63 34.00
C PRO A 272 -10.72 -29.76 32.74
N ASN A 273 -11.81 -29.06 32.43
CA ASN A 273 -11.97 -28.32 31.17
C ASN A 273 -11.30 -26.95 31.19
N GLY A 274 -11.14 -26.34 32.38
CA GLY A 274 -10.48 -25.05 32.53
C GLY A 274 -11.28 -23.85 32.02
N ASP A 275 -10.57 -22.74 31.86
CA ASP A 275 -11.10 -21.47 31.38
C ASP A 275 -11.55 -21.57 29.91
N MET A 276 -12.61 -20.90 29.58
CA MET A 276 -13.08 -20.79 28.19
C MET A 276 -12.37 -19.61 27.48
N PHE A 277 -11.06 -19.57 27.53
CA PHE A 277 -10.24 -18.48 27.03
C PHE A 277 -10.43 -18.17 25.54
N MET A 278 -11.00 -19.10 24.76
CA MET A 278 -11.35 -18.89 23.36
C MET A 278 -12.69 -18.18 23.16
N ASN A 279 -13.34 -17.76 24.22
CA ASN A 279 -14.58 -16.99 24.17
C ASN A 279 -14.33 -15.56 23.73
N TYR A 280 -15.22 -14.99 22.92
CA TYR A 280 -15.09 -13.59 22.48
C TYR A 280 -15.16 -12.56 23.62
N MET A 281 -15.62 -12.96 24.81
CA MET A 281 -15.68 -12.09 25.99
C MET A 281 -14.47 -12.25 26.94
N ASP A 282 -13.40 -12.92 26.51
CA ASP A 282 -12.09 -12.94 27.16
C ASP A 282 -11.13 -11.91 26.50
N TYR A 283 -9.88 -11.84 26.96
CA TYR A 283 -8.86 -10.88 26.50
C TYR A 283 -7.73 -11.52 25.67
N THR A 284 -7.94 -12.74 25.19
CA THR A 284 -6.97 -13.41 24.32
C THR A 284 -6.79 -12.67 22.98
N ASP A 285 -5.71 -12.99 22.29
CA ASP A 285 -5.47 -12.49 20.94
C ASP A 285 -6.58 -12.91 19.97
N ASP A 286 -6.86 -12.09 18.98
CA ASP A 286 -7.88 -12.38 17.96
C ASP A 286 -7.72 -13.76 17.32
N ALA A 287 -6.48 -14.26 17.23
CA ALA A 287 -6.19 -15.57 16.65
C ALA A 287 -6.71 -16.74 17.49
N CYS A 288 -7.08 -16.51 18.75
CA CYS A 288 -7.45 -17.51 19.73
C CYS A 288 -8.88 -17.35 20.28
N MET A 289 -9.63 -16.39 19.72
CA MET A 289 -11.05 -16.17 19.99
C MET A 289 -11.92 -16.81 18.93
N PHE A 290 -12.81 -17.75 19.31
CA PHE A 290 -13.53 -18.58 18.33
C PHE A 290 -15.04 -18.67 18.56
N MET A 291 -15.58 -18.27 19.73
CA MET A 291 -16.94 -18.63 20.08
C MET A 291 -17.65 -17.71 21.07
N PHE A 292 -18.96 -17.73 20.99
CA PHE A 292 -19.88 -17.50 22.11
C PHE A 292 -20.44 -18.84 22.59
N SER A 293 -20.86 -18.93 23.87
CA SER A 293 -21.58 -20.08 24.44
C SER A 293 -23.08 -20.02 24.13
N ASN A 294 -23.79 -21.12 24.34
CA ASN A 294 -25.25 -21.17 24.18
C ASN A 294 -25.97 -20.24 25.16
N GLY A 295 -25.49 -20.16 26.40
CA GLY A 295 -26.04 -19.26 27.42
C GLY A 295 -25.85 -17.78 27.02
N GLN A 296 -24.67 -17.43 26.53
CA GLN A 296 -24.40 -16.09 25.99
C GLN A 296 -25.32 -15.75 24.81
N ALA A 297 -25.48 -16.67 23.85
CA ALA A 297 -26.39 -16.48 22.73
C ALA A 297 -27.86 -16.28 23.18
N THR A 298 -28.31 -17.05 24.16
CA THR A 298 -29.67 -16.91 24.73
C THR A 298 -29.85 -15.58 25.45
N ARG A 299 -28.82 -15.14 26.19
CA ARG A 299 -28.79 -13.86 26.90
C ARG A 299 -28.89 -12.67 25.91
N MET A 300 -28.15 -12.72 24.79
CA MET A 300 -28.24 -11.71 23.74
C MET A 300 -29.65 -11.67 23.10
N GLN A 301 -30.22 -12.84 22.80
CA GLN A 301 -31.55 -12.95 22.19
C GLN A 301 -32.67 -12.41 23.08
N ALA A 302 -32.52 -12.46 24.40
CA ALA A 302 -33.48 -11.90 25.34
C ALA A 302 -33.79 -10.42 25.09
N LEU A 303 -32.79 -9.65 24.63
CA LEU A 303 -32.94 -8.22 24.34
C LEU A 303 -33.93 -7.94 23.21
N PHE A 304 -34.13 -8.90 22.32
CA PHE A 304 -35.00 -8.78 21.14
C PHE A 304 -36.39 -9.39 21.36
N ALA A 305 -36.61 -10.11 22.46
CA ALA A 305 -37.93 -10.63 22.82
C ALA A 305 -38.93 -9.49 23.05
N ALA A 306 -40.23 -9.82 23.01
CA ALA A 306 -41.30 -8.84 23.28
C ALA A 306 -41.12 -8.21 24.66
N GLY A 307 -40.90 -6.90 24.72
CA GLY A 307 -40.56 -6.15 25.94
C GLY A 307 -39.07 -6.00 26.21
N GLY A 308 -38.22 -6.66 25.45
CA GLY A 308 -36.78 -6.49 25.54
C GLY A 308 -36.31 -5.12 25.06
N THR A 309 -35.18 -4.67 25.58
CA THR A 309 -34.68 -3.30 25.38
C THR A 309 -34.22 -2.97 23.94
N ARG A 310 -34.00 -3.98 23.11
CA ARG A 310 -33.64 -3.84 21.70
C ARG A 310 -34.67 -4.43 20.72
N ALA A 311 -35.89 -4.73 21.22
CA ALA A 311 -36.98 -5.27 20.41
C ALA A 311 -37.37 -4.34 19.23
N SER A 312 -37.20 -3.04 19.39
CA SER A 312 -37.45 -2.05 18.33
C SER A 312 -36.58 -2.24 17.08
N LEU A 313 -35.40 -2.81 17.21
CA LEU A 313 -34.50 -3.10 16.07
C LEU A 313 -35.10 -4.11 15.10
N LEU A 314 -35.99 -5.03 15.57
CA LEU A 314 -36.66 -6.01 14.71
C LEU A 314 -37.57 -5.38 13.67
N THR A 315 -38.03 -4.15 13.93
CA THR A 315 -38.91 -3.41 13.00
C THR A 315 -38.18 -2.30 12.28
N SER A 316 -36.87 -2.22 12.44
CA SER A 316 -36.05 -1.22 11.77
C SER A 316 -36.01 -1.42 10.27
N ASN A 317 -36.21 -0.35 9.52
CA ASN A 317 -36.00 -0.34 8.07
C ASN A 317 -34.57 0.14 7.69
N GLY A 318 -33.64 0.19 8.62
CA GLY A 318 -32.28 0.68 8.41
C GLY A 318 -31.50 -0.14 7.36
N CYS A 319 -31.77 -1.44 7.24
CA CYS A 319 -31.24 -2.29 6.17
C CYS A 319 -31.99 -2.16 4.83
N GLY A 320 -32.94 -1.21 4.72
CA GLY A 320 -33.89 -1.13 3.60
C GLY A 320 -35.10 -2.05 3.81
N SER A 321 -36.16 -1.83 3.07
CA SER A 321 -37.38 -2.65 3.17
C SER A 321 -37.10 -4.08 2.70
N GLY A 322 -36.88 -4.98 3.62
CA GLY A 322 -37.11 -6.43 3.67
C GLY A 322 -37.09 -7.28 2.42
N THR A 323 -36.38 -6.90 1.36
CA THR A 323 -35.82 -7.89 0.44
C THR A 323 -34.36 -8.07 0.82
N PRO A 324 -33.86 -9.31 0.99
CA PRO A 324 -32.44 -9.51 1.12
C PRO A 324 -31.77 -8.66 0.04
N VAL A 325 -30.74 -7.88 0.41
CA VAL A 325 -29.99 -7.15 -0.61
C VAL A 325 -29.55 -8.20 -1.60
N SER A 326 -30.24 -8.26 -2.71
CA SER A 326 -29.92 -9.16 -3.80
C SER A 326 -28.48 -8.86 -4.15
N CYS A 327 -27.60 -9.84 -3.97
CA CYS A 327 -26.21 -9.73 -4.33
C CYS A 327 -26.16 -9.11 -5.73
N GLY A 328 -25.69 -7.86 -5.84
CA GLY A 328 -25.75 -7.10 -7.08
C GLY A 328 -24.96 -7.80 -8.19
N ILE A 329 -25.43 -7.70 -9.42
CA ILE A 329 -24.70 -8.25 -10.57
C ILE A 329 -23.49 -7.36 -10.86
N PRO A 330 -22.24 -7.92 -10.94
CA PRO A 330 -21.07 -7.14 -11.31
C PRO A 330 -21.27 -6.42 -12.66
N ALA A 331 -20.95 -5.12 -12.68
CA ALA A 331 -21.07 -4.28 -13.87
C ALA A 331 -19.69 -3.79 -14.33
N THR A 332 -19.63 -3.01 -15.42
CA THR A 332 -18.38 -2.41 -15.94
C THR A 332 -17.24 -3.40 -16.13
N LEU A 333 -17.52 -4.55 -16.78
CA LEU A 333 -16.51 -5.55 -17.07
C LEU A 333 -15.46 -4.99 -18.04
N GLY A 334 -14.18 -5.20 -17.71
CA GLY A 334 -13.06 -4.75 -18.52
C GLY A 334 -11.91 -5.76 -18.53
N SER A 335 -10.95 -5.54 -19.40
CA SER A 335 -9.70 -6.29 -19.45
C SER A 335 -8.52 -5.34 -19.65
N SER A 336 -7.38 -5.67 -19.03
CA SER A 336 -6.13 -4.92 -19.13
C SER A 336 -4.94 -5.88 -19.14
N GLY A 337 -3.73 -5.38 -19.44
CA GLY A 337 -2.53 -6.20 -19.45
C GLY A 337 -2.61 -7.41 -20.37
N VAL A 338 -3.33 -7.29 -21.50
CA VAL A 338 -3.54 -8.40 -22.43
C VAL A 338 -2.22 -8.76 -23.13
N THR A 339 -1.79 -10.00 -22.94
CA THR A 339 -0.60 -10.59 -23.56
C THR A 339 -1.00 -11.72 -24.53
N THR A 340 -0.02 -12.43 -25.07
CA THR A 340 -0.27 -13.61 -25.92
C THR A 340 -0.88 -14.77 -25.14
N THR A 341 -0.65 -14.85 -23.83
CA THR A 341 -1.04 -16.00 -22.99
C THR A 341 -1.79 -15.60 -21.71
N GLY A 342 -2.15 -14.33 -21.54
CA GLY A 342 -2.81 -13.88 -20.33
C GLY A 342 -3.52 -12.55 -20.48
N ALA A 343 -4.35 -12.21 -19.49
CA ALA A 343 -5.02 -10.93 -19.34
C ALA A 343 -5.44 -10.74 -17.87
N THR A 344 -5.58 -9.50 -17.42
CA THR A 344 -6.23 -9.18 -16.16
C THR A 344 -7.66 -8.72 -16.45
N LEU A 345 -8.62 -9.46 -15.91
CA LEU A 345 -10.03 -9.11 -15.96
C LEU A 345 -10.37 -8.21 -14.77
N THR A 346 -11.24 -7.23 -14.97
CA THR A 346 -11.71 -6.28 -13.96
C THR A 346 -13.20 -6.08 -14.06
N TRP A 347 -13.83 -5.70 -12.95
CA TRP A 347 -15.28 -5.40 -12.89
C TRP A 347 -15.57 -4.41 -11.77
N GLY A 348 -16.76 -3.82 -11.80
CA GLY A 348 -17.24 -2.95 -10.72
C GLY A 348 -17.40 -3.75 -9.42
N ALA A 349 -16.92 -3.20 -8.30
CA ALA A 349 -17.12 -3.80 -6.99
C ALA A 349 -18.61 -3.85 -6.66
N VAL A 350 -19.07 -4.99 -6.10
CA VAL A 350 -20.45 -5.18 -5.65
C VAL A 350 -20.47 -5.03 -4.13
N SER A 351 -21.34 -4.16 -3.63
CA SER A 351 -21.51 -3.97 -2.18
C SER A 351 -21.94 -5.29 -1.52
N GLY A 352 -21.27 -5.65 -0.42
CA GLY A 352 -21.53 -6.90 0.29
C GLY A 352 -20.96 -8.17 -0.36
N ALA A 353 -20.24 -8.06 -1.48
CA ALA A 353 -19.58 -9.23 -2.06
C ALA A 353 -18.33 -9.61 -1.25
N THR A 354 -18.26 -10.86 -0.83
CA THR A 354 -17.10 -11.47 -0.16
C THR A 354 -16.12 -12.10 -1.15
N SER A 355 -16.63 -12.48 -2.32
CA SER A 355 -15.83 -13.04 -3.42
C SER A 355 -16.61 -12.98 -4.74
N TYR A 356 -15.95 -13.39 -5.81
CA TYR A 356 -16.51 -13.42 -7.16
C TYR A 356 -16.19 -14.75 -7.84
N ASN A 357 -17.18 -15.33 -8.54
CA ASN A 357 -16.98 -16.41 -9.48
C ASN A 357 -16.79 -15.81 -10.87
N VAL A 358 -15.63 -16.03 -11.47
CA VAL A 358 -15.29 -15.53 -12.80
C VAL A 358 -15.32 -16.71 -13.76
N GLN A 359 -16.17 -16.65 -14.75
CA GLN A 359 -16.23 -17.64 -15.82
C GLN A 359 -15.62 -17.07 -17.09
N TYR A 360 -14.80 -17.86 -17.76
CA TYR A 360 -14.24 -17.50 -19.06
C TYR A 360 -14.18 -18.71 -19.99
N LYS A 361 -14.21 -18.44 -21.29
CA LYS A 361 -14.11 -19.46 -22.34
C LYS A 361 -13.64 -18.84 -23.64
N LEU A 362 -13.09 -19.64 -24.55
CA LEU A 362 -12.96 -19.23 -25.94
C LEU A 362 -14.33 -18.85 -26.49
N SER A 363 -14.41 -17.81 -27.32
CA SER A 363 -15.68 -17.38 -27.93
C SER A 363 -16.37 -18.49 -28.73
N THR A 364 -15.60 -19.44 -29.27
CA THR A 364 -16.06 -20.61 -30.01
C THR A 364 -16.41 -21.82 -29.13
N ALA A 365 -16.01 -21.81 -27.83
CA ALA A 365 -16.28 -22.92 -26.93
C ALA A 365 -17.69 -22.85 -26.33
N THR A 366 -18.26 -24.00 -26.02
CA THR A 366 -19.58 -24.12 -25.38
C THR A 366 -19.48 -24.16 -23.85
N THR A 367 -18.36 -24.62 -23.29
CA THR A 367 -18.16 -24.80 -21.84
C THR A 367 -17.38 -23.64 -21.22
N TRP A 368 -17.78 -23.25 -19.99
CA TRP A 368 -17.12 -22.23 -19.19
C TRP A 368 -16.10 -22.85 -18.23
N THR A 369 -14.95 -22.20 -18.10
CA THR A 369 -14.00 -22.45 -17.01
C THR A 369 -14.26 -21.45 -15.88
N THR A 370 -14.41 -21.92 -14.66
CA THR A 370 -14.67 -21.06 -13.48
C THR A 370 -13.43 -20.93 -12.60
N VAL A 371 -13.13 -19.70 -12.19
CA VAL A 371 -12.10 -19.34 -11.20
C VAL A 371 -12.68 -18.36 -10.20
N THR A 372 -12.14 -18.30 -8.99
CA THR A 372 -12.61 -17.39 -7.94
C THR A 372 -11.66 -16.23 -7.73
N SER A 373 -12.16 -15.10 -7.23
CA SER A 373 -11.39 -13.95 -6.79
C SER A 373 -12.01 -13.33 -5.55
N THR A 374 -11.19 -12.89 -4.60
CA THR A 374 -11.62 -12.13 -3.41
C THR A 374 -11.57 -10.60 -3.65
N THR A 375 -11.11 -10.17 -4.81
CA THR A 375 -11.08 -8.77 -5.23
C THR A 375 -11.87 -8.60 -6.53
N ASN A 376 -12.14 -7.38 -6.94
CA ASN A 376 -12.83 -7.04 -8.19
C ASN A 376 -11.92 -7.13 -9.44
N SER A 377 -10.90 -7.98 -9.39
CA SER A 377 -10.01 -8.27 -10.51
C SER A 377 -9.50 -9.71 -10.47
N ARG A 378 -9.15 -10.28 -11.64
CA ARG A 378 -8.56 -11.62 -11.76
C ARG A 378 -7.58 -11.69 -12.91
N ALA A 379 -6.35 -12.08 -12.63
CA ALA A 379 -5.39 -12.41 -13.67
C ALA A 379 -5.64 -13.83 -14.22
N LEU A 380 -5.67 -13.94 -15.53
CA LEU A 380 -5.73 -15.21 -16.26
C LEU A 380 -4.37 -15.46 -16.93
N THR A 381 -3.95 -16.72 -16.92
CA THR A 381 -2.71 -17.19 -17.59
C THR A 381 -3.00 -18.46 -18.38
N GLY A 382 -2.07 -18.86 -19.27
CA GLY A 382 -2.21 -20.08 -20.08
C GLY A 382 -3.25 -19.99 -21.19
N LEU A 383 -3.62 -18.76 -21.59
CA LEU A 383 -4.54 -18.52 -22.69
C LEU A 383 -3.86 -18.79 -24.05
N THR A 384 -4.66 -19.10 -25.05
CA THR A 384 -4.22 -19.25 -26.45
C THR A 384 -4.04 -17.88 -27.08
N ALA A 385 -2.93 -17.68 -27.81
CA ALA A 385 -2.65 -16.43 -28.50
C ALA A 385 -3.61 -16.18 -29.67
N ALA A 386 -3.78 -14.91 -30.05
CA ALA A 386 -4.65 -14.46 -31.13
C ALA A 386 -6.08 -15.02 -31.05
N SER A 387 -6.58 -15.22 -29.84
CA SER A 387 -7.86 -15.88 -29.58
C SER A 387 -8.79 -14.97 -28.79
N THR A 388 -10.06 -14.92 -29.19
CA THR A 388 -11.07 -14.16 -28.47
C THR A 388 -11.68 -15.02 -27.37
N TYR A 389 -11.74 -14.46 -26.17
CA TYR A 389 -12.35 -15.04 -24.99
C TYR A 389 -13.57 -14.22 -24.58
N ASN A 390 -14.62 -14.91 -24.16
CA ASN A 390 -15.75 -14.30 -23.44
C ASN A 390 -15.58 -14.57 -21.96
N PHE A 391 -15.97 -13.62 -21.11
CA PHE A 391 -16.00 -13.80 -19.67
C PHE A 391 -17.22 -13.15 -19.05
N GLN A 392 -17.67 -13.69 -17.93
CA GLN A 392 -18.77 -13.18 -17.11
C GLN A 392 -18.43 -13.35 -15.63
N VAL A 393 -19.02 -12.54 -14.78
CA VAL A 393 -18.70 -12.50 -13.36
C VAL A 393 -19.98 -12.55 -12.53
N GLN A 394 -19.96 -13.35 -11.48
CA GLN A 394 -21.00 -13.47 -10.45
C GLN A 394 -20.43 -13.03 -9.12
N ALA A 395 -21.11 -12.18 -8.40
CA ALA A 395 -20.75 -11.85 -7.01
C ALA A 395 -21.27 -12.92 -6.05
N VAL A 396 -20.49 -13.18 -4.99
CA VAL A 396 -20.84 -14.05 -3.88
C VAL A 396 -20.95 -13.16 -2.64
N CYS A 397 -22.11 -13.07 -2.05
CA CYS A 397 -22.41 -12.30 -0.85
C CYS A 397 -22.86 -13.23 0.28
N ALA A 398 -22.92 -12.73 1.51
CA ALA A 398 -23.50 -13.49 2.63
C ALA A 398 -24.97 -13.90 2.37
N SER A 399 -25.71 -13.09 1.61
CA SER A 399 -27.10 -13.35 1.21
C SER A 399 -27.27 -14.34 0.05
N GLY A 400 -26.19 -14.91 -0.48
CA GLY A 400 -26.21 -15.79 -1.64
C GLY A 400 -25.40 -15.24 -2.81
N THR A 401 -25.62 -15.78 -4.01
CA THR A 401 -24.90 -15.38 -5.22
C THR A 401 -25.79 -14.53 -6.14
N SER A 402 -25.19 -13.56 -6.84
CA SER A 402 -25.89 -12.83 -7.92
C SER A 402 -26.13 -13.73 -9.13
N ALA A 403 -26.91 -13.25 -10.10
CA ALA A 403 -26.78 -13.78 -11.45
C ALA A 403 -25.40 -13.45 -12.04
N TYR A 404 -24.96 -14.17 -13.05
CA TYR A 404 -23.79 -13.76 -13.83
C TYR A 404 -24.07 -12.48 -14.60
N SER A 405 -23.06 -11.63 -14.74
CA SER A 405 -23.11 -10.45 -15.59
C SER A 405 -23.35 -10.80 -17.07
N THR A 406 -23.75 -9.83 -17.86
CA THR A 406 -23.62 -9.93 -19.32
C THR A 406 -22.17 -10.22 -19.67
N ALA A 407 -21.94 -11.15 -20.59
CA ALA A 407 -20.58 -11.50 -20.97
C ALA A 407 -19.89 -10.36 -21.72
N ALA A 408 -18.66 -10.07 -21.33
CA ALA A 408 -17.73 -9.20 -22.06
C ALA A 408 -16.69 -10.06 -22.80
N SER A 409 -15.99 -9.46 -23.75
CA SER A 409 -14.97 -10.16 -24.53
C SER A 409 -13.63 -9.41 -24.55
N PHE A 410 -12.54 -10.15 -24.69
CA PHE A 410 -11.22 -9.63 -25.00
C PHE A 410 -10.50 -10.58 -25.98
N THR A 411 -9.50 -10.07 -26.70
CA THR A 411 -8.71 -10.89 -27.63
C THR A 411 -7.26 -10.85 -27.18
N THR A 412 -6.65 -12.04 -26.93
CA THR A 412 -5.24 -12.16 -26.61
C THR A 412 -4.37 -11.66 -27.77
N ALA A 413 -3.20 -11.11 -27.43
CA ALA A 413 -2.27 -10.62 -28.44
C ALA A 413 -1.86 -11.76 -29.41
N SER A 414 -1.65 -11.38 -30.66
CA SER A 414 -1.15 -12.33 -31.68
C SER A 414 0.34 -12.64 -31.40
N THR A 415 0.75 -13.83 -31.69
CA THR A 415 2.16 -14.22 -31.81
C THR A 415 2.73 -13.72 -33.15
N THR A 416 2.56 -12.45 -33.49
CA THR A 416 3.30 -11.87 -34.62
C THR A 416 4.79 -12.10 -34.31
N ALA A 417 5.47 -12.75 -35.24
CA ALA A 417 6.91 -12.96 -35.11
C ALA A 417 7.58 -11.61 -34.85
N CYS A 418 8.49 -11.57 -33.88
CA CYS A 418 9.22 -10.35 -33.56
C CYS A 418 9.90 -9.84 -34.84
N GLY A 419 9.56 -8.65 -35.28
CA GLY A 419 10.08 -8.07 -36.52
C GLY A 419 11.61 -7.86 -36.43
N THR A 420 12.31 -8.10 -37.52
CA THR A 420 13.75 -7.79 -37.60
C THR A 420 13.95 -6.27 -37.68
N PRO A 421 14.83 -5.67 -36.81
CA PRO A 421 15.13 -4.24 -36.88
C PRO A 421 15.63 -3.80 -38.26
N THR A 422 15.17 -2.64 -38.72
CA THR A 422 15.53 -2.02 -40.01
C THR A 422 15.97 -0.58 -39.77
N GLY A 423 16.45 0.10 -40.81
CA GLY A 423 16.84 1.51 -40.73
C GLY A 423 18.03 1.76 -39.81
N LEU A 424 19.02 0.84 -39.82
CA LEU A 424 20.23 0.98 -39.01
C LEU A 424 21.02 2.23 -39.42
N SER A 425 21.38 3.05 -38.47
CA SER A 425 22.18 4.25 -38.66
C SER A 425 23.19 4.47 -37.52
N SER A 426 24.18 5.28 -37.75
CA SER A 426 25.18 5.67 -36.76
C SER A 426 25.33 7.17 -36.68
N SER A 427 25.61 7.70 -35.50
CA SER A 427 25.77 9.12 -35.21
C SER A 427 26.77 9.32 -34.06
N ALA A 428 27.09 10.56 -33.74
CA ALA A 428 28.03 10.95 -32.68
C ALA A 428 29.33 10.13 -32.70
N ILE A 429 29.88 9.95 -33.89
CA ILE A 429 31.10 9.17 -34.13
C ILE A 429 32.32 9.95 -33.64
N THR A 430 33.07 9.36 -32.72
CA THR A 430 34.33 9.86 -32.18
C THR A 430 35.46 8.88 -32.49
N SER A 431 36.66 9.15 -32.00
CA SER A 431 37.80 8.23 -32.15
C SER A 431 37.65 6.96 -31.30
N THR A 432 36.80 6.96 -30.26
CA THR A 432 36.65 5.83 -29.32
C THR A 432 35.20 5.40 -29.10
N GLY A 433 34.23 5.96 -29.85
CA GLY A 433 32.83 5.63 -29.66
C GLY A 433 31.95 6.05 -30.82
N ALA A 434 30.72 5.54 -30.82
CA ALA A 434 29.65 5.92 -31.74
C ALA A 434 28.28 5.60 -31.09
N SER A 435 27.23 6.29 -31.48
CA SER A 435 25.85 5.91 -31.19
C SER A 435 25.26 5.20 -32.41
N VAL A 436 24.73 4.01 -32.22
CA VAL A 436 23.99 3.27 -33.25
C VAL A 436 22.50 3.29 -32.93
N SER A 437 21.68 3.39 -33.97
CA SER A 437 20.20 3.41 -33.83
C SER A 437 19.54 2.65 -34.97
N TRP A 438 18.27 2.34 -34.76
CA TRP A 438 17.44 1.57 -35.71
C TRP A 438 15.96 1.93 -35.58
N THR A 439 15.14 1.52 -36.52
CA THR A 439 13.70 1.68 -36.43
C THR A 439 13.15 0.80 -35.30
N ALA A 440 12.34 1.38 -34.42
CA ALA A 440 11.72 0.64 -33.32
C ALA A 440 10.82 -0.48 -33.86
N VAL A 441 10.95 -1.69 -33.28
CA VAL A 441 10.12 -2.84 -33.60
C VAL A 441 8.91 -2.86 -32.67
N SER A 442 7.73 -2.96 -33.24
CA SER A 442 6.48 -3.01 -32.46
C SER A 442 6.47 -4.24 -31.52
N GLY A 443 6.19 -4.03 -30.25
CA GLY A 443 6.18 -5.09 -29.23
C GLY A 443 7.57 -5.54 -28.74
N ALA A 444 8.65 -4.90 -29.17
CA ALA A 444 9.97 -5.20 -28.65
C ALA A 444 10.13 -4.67 -27.21
N THR A 445 10.62 -5.53 -26.32
CA THR A 445 10.95 -5.21 -24.93
C THR A 445 12.43 -4.87 -24.75
N SER A 446 13.28 -5.38 -25.63
CA SER A 446 14.73 -5.12 -25.65
C SER A 446 15.34 -5.47 -27.02
N TYR A 447 16.58 -5.07 -27.20
CA TYR A 447 17.36 -5.31 -28.40
C TYR A 447 18.72 -5.88 -28.02
N SER A 448 19.23 -6.80 -28.85
CA SER A 448 20.61 -7.30 -28.81
C SER A 448 21.37 -6.67 -29.95
N VAL A 449 22.37 -5.86 -29.63
CA VAL A 449 23.25 -5.17 -30.60
C VAL A 449 24.56 -5.92 -30.65
N GLN A 450 24.92 -6.40 -31.83
CA GLN A 450 26.21 -6.99 -32.08
C GLN A 450 27.06 -6.04 -32.92
N TYR A 451 28.33 -5.89 -32.54
CA TYR A 451 29.30 -5.09 -33.30
C TYR A 451 30.66 -5.75 -33.31
N LYS A 452 31.44 -5.47 -34.35
CA LYS A 452 32.81 -5.96 -34.49
C LYS A 452 33.59 -5.07 -35.44
N LEU A 453 34.92 -5.11 -35.37
CA LEU A 453 35.75 -4.60 -36.43
C LEU A 453 35.37 -5.30 -37.75
N SER A 454 35.40 -4.57 -38.87
CA SER A 454 35.06 -5.15 -40.17
C SER A 454 35.97 -6.31 -40.55
N SER A 455 37.23 -6.31 -40.08
CA SER A 455 38.22 -7.37 -40.24
C SER A 455 38.08 -8.54 -39.24
N ALA A 456 37.31 -8.41 -38.15
CA ALA A 456 37.17 -9.44 -37.12
C ALA A 456 36.13 -10.49 -37.51
N THR A 457 36.30 -11.69 -37.01
CA THR A 457 35.34 -12.81 -37.21
C THR A 457 34.31 -12.90 -36.09
N THR A 458 34.63 -12.43 -34.88
CA THR A 458 33.78 -12.52 -33.68
C THR A 458 33.00 -11.27 -33.41
N TRP A 459 31.76 -11.40 -32.96
CA TRP A 459 30.88 -10.32 -32.57
C TRP A 459 30.95 -10.05 -31.07
N THR A 460 30.99 -8.80 -30.69
CA THR A 460 30.71 -8.34 -29.31
C THR A 460 29.25 -8.01 -29.20
N THR A 461 28.57 -8.51 -28.15
CA THR A 461 27.14 -8.31 -27.96
C THR A 461 26.88 -7.39 -26.76
N VAL A 462 25.99 -6.42 -26.93
CA VAL A 462 25.48 -5.52 -25.88
C VAL A 462 23.95 -5.41 -26.02
N THR A 463 23.26 -5.11 -24.92
CA THR A 463 21.80 -4.99 -24.91
C THR A 463 21.34 -3.54 -24.82
N SER A 464 20.15 -3.26 -25.33
CA SER A 464 19.46 -1.97 -25.18
C SER A 464 17.97 -2.17 -24.93
N THR A 465 17.35 -1.33 -24.11
CA THR A 465 15.90 -1.26 -23.92
C THR A 465 15.24 -0.18 -24.79
N THR A 466 16.04 0.57 -25.52
CA THR A 466 15.59 1.57 -26.49
C THR A 466 16.09 1.21 -27.89
N ASN A 467 15.61 1.88 -28.91
CA ASN A 467 16.03 1.70 -30.31
C ASN A 467 17.36 2.40 -30.66
N SER A 468 18.23 2.59 -29.66
CA SER A 468 19.59 3.14 -29.84
C SER A 468 20.55 2.58 -28.79
N ARG A 469 21.84 2.59 -29.09
CA ARG A 469 22.91 2.18 -28.18
C ARG A 469 24.21 2.95 -28.43
N ALA A 470 24.77 3.48 -27.34
CA ALA A 470 26.13 4.03 -27.39
C ALA A 470 27.16 2.88 -27.30
N LEU A 471 28.11 2.86 -28.20
CA LEU A 471 29.27 1.99 -28.24
C LEU A 471 30.49 2.79 -27.80
N THR A 472 31.28 2.25 -26.89
CA THR A 472 32.48 2.90 -26.32
C THR A 472 33.68 1.95 -26.37
N GLY A 473 34.89 2.48 -26.18
CA GLY A 473 36.12 1.68 -26.20
C GLY A 473 36.51 1.19 -27.60
N LEU A 474 36.05 1.88 -28.63
CA LEU A 474 36.37 1.55 -30.01
C LEU A 474 37.77 2.01 -30.37
N THR A 475 38.39 1.38 -31.38
CA THR A 475 39.68 1.76 -31.94
C THR A 475 39.50 2.91 -32.91
N ALA A 476 40.35 3.91 -32.86
CA ALA A 476 40.34 5.05 -33.76
C ALA A 476 40.65 4.67 -35.22
N SER A 477 40.17 5.44 -36.19
CA SER A 477 40.36 5.24 -37.63
C SER A 477 39.99 3.80 -38.08
N SER A 478 39.01 3.20 -37.46
CA SER A 478 38.66 1.78 -37.67
C SER A 478 37.20 1.63 -38.09
N THR A 479 36.97 0.78 -39.08
CA THR A 479 35.60 0.47 -39.54
C THR A 479 35.01 -0.66 -38.72
N TYR A 480 33.81 -0.44 -38.23
CA TYR A 480 32.99 -1.39 -37.47
C TYR A 480 31.74 -1.77 -38.26
N ASN A 481 31.38 -3.04 -38.21
CA ASN A 481 30.04 -3.53 -38.61
C ASN A 481 29.19 -3.73 -37.36
N PHE A 482 27.90 -3.46 -37.46
CA PHE A 482 26.94 -3.75 -36.40
C PHE A 482 25.63 -4.27 -36.98
N GLN A 483 24.95 -5.13 -36.19
CA GLN A 483 23.65 -5.71 -36.51
C GLN A 483 22.80 -5.78 -35.23
N VAL A 484 21.48 -5.82 -35.39
CA VAL A 484 20.56 -5.74 -34.25
C VAL A 484 19.48 -6.79 -34.39
N SER A 485 19.13 -7.46 -33.30
CA SER A 485 17.91 -8.27 -33.16
C SER A 485 17.00 -7.69 -32.10
N ALA A 486 15.71 -7.86 -32.23
CA ALA A 486 14.71 -7.46 -31.27
C ALA A 486 14.22 -8.64 -30.45
N THR A 487 13.94 -8.44 -29.16
CA THR A 487 13.28 -9.42 -28.29
C THR A 487 11.88 -8.91 -27.97
N CYS A 488 10.87 -9.69 -28.31
CA CYS A 488 9.45 -9.44 -28.04
C CYS A 488 8.91 -10.54 -27.10
N ALA A 489 7.71 -10.37 -26.58
CA ALA A 489 7.01 -11.43 -25.83
C ALA A 489 6.83 -12.73 -26.66
N SER A 490 6.79 -12.62 -27.99
CA SER A 490 6.68 -13.75 -28.93
C SER A 490 8.00 -14.46 -29.25
N GLY A 491 9.13 -13.99 -28.72
CA GLY A 491 10.47 -14.52 -29.02
C GLY A 491 11.41 -13.46 -29.57
N THR A 492 12.55 -13.91 -30.13
CA THR A 492 13.61 -13.05 -30.65
C THR A 492 13.61 -13.06 -32.18
N SER A 493 13.80 -11.88 -32.79
CA SER A 493 13.93 -11.80 -34.24
C SER A 493 15.29 -12.34 -34.73
N ALA A 494 15.40 -12.57 -36.03
CA ALA A 494 16.72 -12.65 -36.66
C ALA A 494 17.49 -11.33 -36.49
N TYR A 495 18.82 -11.37 -36.60
CA TYR A 495 19.63 -10.17 -36.71
C TYR A 495 19.36 -9.47 -38.04
N SER A 496 19.40 -8.13 -38.02
CA SER A 496 19.32 -7.29 -39.23
C SER A 496 20.50 -7.56 -40.18
N THR A 497 20.39 -7.11 -41.42
CA THR A 497 21.57 -6.89 -42.25
C THR A 497 22.51 -5.95 -41.53
N ALA A 498 23.81 -6.28 -41.56
CA ALA A 498 24.81 -5.46 -40.89
C ALA A 498 24.96 -4.09 -41.59
N SER A 499 25.07 -3.03 -40.81
CA SER A 499 25.46 -1.69 -41.25
C SER A 499 26.89 -1.37 -40.75
N SER A 500 27.56 -0.39 -41.32
CA SER A 500 28.93 -0.04 -40.95
C SER A 500 29.10 1.45 -40.64
N PHE A 501 30.09 1.74 -39.80
CA PHE A 501 30.58 3.10 -39.56
C PHE A 501 32.08 3.07 -39.33
N THR A 502 32.75 4.23 -39.51
CA THR A 502 34.20 4.36 -39.27
C THR A 502 34.41 5.38 -38.16
N THR A 503 35.15 5.01 -37.13
CA THR A 503 35.54 5.91 -36.04
C THR A 503 36.48 7.02 -36.56
N SER A 504 36.40 8.18 -35.95
CA SER A 504 37.28 9.31 -36.29
C SER A 504 38.73 8.97 -35.97
N ALA A 505 39.65 9.68 -36.58
CA ALA A 505 41.07 9.60 -36.20
C ALA A 505 41.23 10.00 -34.71
N ALA A 506 42.19 9.37 -34.05
CA ALA A 506 42.58 9.83 -32.72
C ALA A 506 43.02 11.30 -32.83
N ALA A 507 42.55 12.11 -31.91
CA ALA A 507 43.08 13.47 -31.84
C ALA A 507 44.58 13.39 -31.67
N THR A 508 45.31 14.00 -32.59
CA THR A 508 46.75 14.18 -32.42
C THR A 508 46.94 14.99 -31.16
N THR A 509 47.63 14.42 -30.18
CA THR A 509 47.99 15.17 -28.98
C THR A 509 48.85 16.34 -29.43
N CYS A 510 48.34 17.55 -29.33
CA CYS A 510 49.17 18.74 -29.50
C CYS A 510 50.23 18.68 -28.40
N THR A 511 51.50 18.48 -28.78
CA THR A 511 52.62 18.55 -27.84
C THR A 511 53.02 20.00 -27.76
N ASP A 512 52.90 20.63 -26.62
CA ASP A 512 53.42 21.95 -26.38
C ASP A 512 54.91 21.83 -26.13
N THR A 513 55.70 22.30 -27.06
CA THR A 513 57.17 22.33 -26.96
C THR A 513 57.69 23.59 -26.27
N TYR A 514 56.81 24.52 -25.92
CA TYR A 514 57.16 25.80 -25.31
C TYR A 514 57.00 25.85 -23.80
N GLU A 515 56.47 24.82 -23.22
CA GLU A 515 56.35 24.68 -21.75
C GLU A 515 57.76 24.73 -21.07
N ASN A 516 57.87 25.27 -19.93
CA ASN A 516 57.27 26.07 -18.90
C ASN A 516 57.36 27.58 -19.23
N ASN A 517 56.34 28.15 -19.82
CA ASN A 517 56.34 29.60 -20.21
C ASN A 517 55.19 30.36 -19.52
N ASN A 518 54.72 29.89 -18.36
CA ASN A 518 53.55 30.37 -17.63
C ASN A 518 53.65 31.76 -17.00
N THR A 519 54.81 32.41 -17.08
CA THR A 519 55.05 33.76 -16.57
C THR A 519 55.89 34.59 -17.54
N SER A 520 55.84 35.94 -17.44
CA SER A 520 56.66 36.84 -18.27
C SER A 520 58.13 36.56 -18.12
N GLY A 521 58.63 36.12 -16.97
CA GLY A 521 60.03 35.76 -16.70
C GLY A 521 60.45 34.45 -17.39
N THR A 522 59.51 33.54 -17.66
CA THR A 522 59.77 32.29 -18.39
C THR A 522 59.37 32.32 -19.85
N ALA A 523 58.95 33.49 -20.36
CA ALA A 523 58.49 33.68 -21.74
C ALA A 523 59.50 33.13 -22.79
N LYS A 524 58.99 32.29 -23.67
CA LYS A 524 59.78 31.68 -24.74
C LYS A 524 60.01 32.67 -25.91
N THR A 525 61.22 32.70 -26.43
CA THR A 525 61.51 33.51 -27.60
C THR A 525 60.98 32.82 -28.86
N ILE A 526 60.19 33.54 -29.62
CA ILE A 526 59.70 33.12 -30.93
C ILE A 526 60.23 34.01 -32.04
N ALA A 527 60.35 33.45 -33.23
CA ALA A 527 60.68 34.21 -34.40
C ALA A 527 59.42 34.95 -34.92
N VAL A 528 59.60 36.18 -35.40
CA VAL A 528 58.51 36.91 -36.08
C VAL A 528 58.17 36.24 -37.42
N ASN A 529 56.94 36.40 -37.89
CA ASN A 529 56.40 35.77 -39.11
C ASN A 529 56.46 34.23 -39.10
N THR A 530 56.29 33.62 -37.93
CA THR A 530 56.32 32.17 -37.77
C THR A 530 55.03 31.72 -37.05
N ASN A 531 54.37 30.69 -37.56
CA ASN A 531 53.28 30.04 -36.86
C ASN A 531 53.83 29.13 -35.76
N ILE A 532 53.29 29.26 -34.58
CA ILE A 532 53.58 28.37 -33.45
C ILE A 532 52.34 27.67 -33.05
N THR A 533 52.48 26.47 -32.44
CA THR A 533 51.40 25.72 -31.84
C THR A 533 51.74 25.54 -30.37
N ALA A 534 50.84 26.00 -29.52
CA ALA A 534 50.94 25.89 -28.07
C ALA A 534 49.67 25.26 -27.49
N LYS A 535 49.67 24.86 -26.23
CA LYS A 535 48.53 24.21 -25.56
C LYS A 535 48.35 24.78 -24.18
N ILE A 536 47.23 25.40 -23.92
CA ILE A 536 46.77 25.71 -22.57
C ILE A 536 46.28 24.41 -21.89
N SER A 537 47.03 23.93 -20.93
CA SER A 537 46.80 22.62 -20.29
C SER A 537 45.79 22.66 -19.14
N THR A 538 45.66 23.80 -18.47
CA THR A 538 44.74 24.01 -17.32
C THR A 538 44.19 25.44 -17.36
N SER A 539 43.16 25.72 -16.56
CA SER A 539 42.56 27.06 -16.44
C SER A 539 43.49 28.11 -15.82
N THR A 540 44.62 27.70 -15.27
CA THR A 540 45.66 28.61 -14.71
C THR A 540 46.90 28.71 -15.58
N ASP A 541 46.94 27.91 -16.63
CA ASP A 541 48.02 27.89 -17.61
C ASP A 541 47.99 29.15 -18.50
N LYS A 542 49.14 29.75 -18.75
CA LYS A 542 49.30 30.99 -19.53
C LYS A 542 50.57 30.91 -20.35
N ASP A 543 50.42 30.88 -21.63
CA ASP A 543 51.59 30.86 -22.54
C ASP A 543 52.16 32.26 -22.79
N TRP A 544 53.34 32.47 -22.28
CA TRP A 544 54.10 33.73 -22.53
C TRP A 544 55.12 33.51 -23.57
N PHE A 545 55.04 34.37 -24.60
CA PHE A 545 55.99 34.44 -25.72
C PHE A 545 56.62 35.81 -25.77
N LYS A 546 57.88 35.89 -26.20
CA LYS A 546 58.57 37.12 -26.45
C LYS A 546 59.21 37.12 -27.84
N PHE A 547 59.18 38.25 -28.48
CA PHE A 547 59.80 38.48 -29.79
C PHE A 547 60.42 39.88 -29.83
N THR A 548 61.28 40.11 -30.78
CA THR A 548 61.98 41.41 -30.95
C THR A 548 61.52 42.04 -32.25
N THR A 549 61.14 43.31 -32.20
CA THR A 549 60.87 44.15 -33.37
C THR A 549 62.11 44.90 -33.73
N THR A 550 62.26 45.31 -35.02
CA THR A 550 63.35 46.15 -35.50
C THR A 550 62.86 47.57 -35.71
N SER A 551 63.78 48.52 -35.80
CA SER A 551 63.49 49.94 -36.12
C SER A 551 62.73 50.10 -37.44
N ALA A 552 62.92 49.18 -38.40
CA ALA A 552 62.23 49.17 -39.69
C ALA A 552 60.86 48.52 -39.67
N ASN A 553 60.59 47.63 -38.69
CA ASN A 553 59.36 46.88 -38.59
C ASN A 553 58.75 47.00 -37.15
N LYS A 554 58.14 48.16 -36.92
CA LYS A 554 57.53 48.50 -35.61
C LYS A 554 56.07 48.01 -35.44
N ASN A 555 55.37 47.69 -36.52
CA ASN A 555 54.01 47.28 -36.51
C ASN A 555 53.92 45.77 -36.20
N ILE A 556 53.05 45.40 -35.28
CA ILE A 556 52.87 44.03 -34.80
C ILE A 556 51.45 43.57 -35.17
N ARG A 557 51.38 42.40 -35.77
CA ARG A 557 50.09 41.65 -35.87
C ARG A 557 50.29 40.30 -35.22
N ILE A 558 49.32 39.92 -34.33
CA ILE A 558 49.26 38.65 -33.70
C ILE A 558 47.87 38.07 -34.02
N ASP A 559 47.84 36.88 -34.58
CA ASP A 559 46.61 36.14 -34.83
C ASP A 559 46.65 34.84 -33.99
N LEU A 560 45.60 34.61 -33.17
CA LEU A 560 45.40 33.41 -32.44
C LEU A 560 44.17 32.74 -33.02
N THR A 561 44.34 31.56 -33.65
CA THR A 561 43.32 30.89 -34.45
C THR A 561 43.16 29.42 -34.04
N ASN A 562 42.09 28.74 -34.49
CA ASN A 562 41.75 27.35 -34.18
C ASN A 562 41.56 27.10 -32.67
N LEU A 563 40.85 28.00 -32.02
CA LEU A 563 40.61 27.97 -30.59
C LEU A 563 39.59 26.92 -30.24
N PRO A 564 39.90 25.96 -29.33
CA PRO A 564 38.92 24.97 -28.85
C PRO A 564 38.01 25.50 -27.73
N GLY A 565 38.24 26.72 -27.25
CA GLY A 565 37.49 27.38 -26.20
C GLY A 565 37.71 28.89 -26.20
N ASP A 566 37.35 29.56 -25.15
CA ASP A 566 37.45 30.99 -24.95
C ASP A 566 38.86 31.35 -24.46
N TYR A 567 39.68 31.96 -25.32
CA TYR A 567 41.06 32.32 -25.05
C TYR A 567 41.34 33.78 -25.47
N ASP A 568 41.97 34.53 -24.58
CA ASP A 568 42.36 35.90 -24.80
C ASP A 568 43.82 36.00 -25.22
N VAL A 569 44.18 36.99 -26.06
CA VAL A 569 45.55 37.33 -26.31
C VAL A 569 45.88 38.75 -25.83
N LYS A 570 46.97 38.91 -25.11
CA LYS A 570 47.42 40.17 -24.53
C LYS A 570 48.83 40.49 -24.97
N LEU A 571 49.10 41.76 -25.41
CA LEU A 571 50.42 42.26 -25.79
C LEU A 571 50.95 43.17 -24.69
N TYR A 572 52.19 42.96 -24.28
CA TYR A 572 52.91 43.75 -23.28
C TYR A 572 54.16 44.39 -23.87
N ASN A 573 54.49 45.58 -23.40
CA ASN A 573 55.76 46.21 -23.72
C ASN A 573 56.88 45.60 -22.86
N PRO A 574 58.19 45.95 -23.17
CA PRO A 574 59.35 45.45 -22.42
C PRO A 574 59.33 45.80 -20.90
N SER A 575 58.64 46.85 -20.50
CA SER A 575 58.47 47.21 -19.06
C SER A 575 57.37 46.46 -18.37
N GLY A 576 56.66 45.51 -19.03
CA GLY A 576 55.59 44.71 -18.46
C GLY A 576 54.23 45.38 -18.44
N THR A 577 54.06 46.51 -19.14
CA THR A 577 52.77 47.19 -19.26
C THR A 577 51.97 46.60 -20.42
N GLN A 578 50.71 46.22 -20.20
CA GLN A 578 49.84 45.79 -21.28
C GLN A 578 49.51 46.93 -22.21
N ILE A 579 49.75 46.75 -23.50
CA ILE A 579 49.59 47.78 -24.54
C ILE A 579 48.51 47.46 -25.57
N ALA A 580 48.07 46.18 -25.64
CA ALA A 580 46.89 45.75 -26.40
C ALA A 580 46.33 44.46 -25.89
N VAL A 581 45.07 44.21 -26.19
CA VAL A 581 44.35 42.98 -25.84
C VAL A 581 43.24 42.68 -26.88
N SER A 582 43.01 41.42 -27.14
CA SER A 582 41.83 40.92 -27.87
C SER A 582 41.13 39.89 -27.01
N GLN A 583 39.80 40.02 -26.87
CA GLN A 583 38.95 39.24 -25.96
C GLN A 583 37.60 38.95 -26.63
N ASN A 584 37.64 38.20 -27.72
CA ASN A 584 36.43 37.75 -28.41
C ASN A 584 35.90 36.47 -27.71
N GLY A 585 34.62 36.36 -27.50
CA GLY A 585 34.06 35.22 -26.77
C GLY A 585 34.03 33.91 -27.56
N GLY A 586 34.12 32.80 -26.83
CA GLY A 586 33.99 31.45 -27.37
C GLY A 586 35.18 30.98 -28.22
N THR A 587 34.91 30.40 -29.36
CA THR A 587 35.95 29.88 -30.29
C THR A 587 36.32 30.88 -31.39
N THR A 588 35.92 32.14 -31.25
CA THR A 588 36.24 33.21 -32.22
C THR A 588 37.72 33.54 -32.18
N ALA A 589 38.37 33.66 -33.35
CA ALA A 589 39.78 33.97 -33.42
C ALA A 589 40.11 35.33 -32.77
N GLU A 590 41.20 35.38 -32.03
CA GLU A 590 41.76 36.61 -31.45
C GLU A 590 42.80 37.25 -32.35
N PHE A 591 42.82 38.57 -32.44
CA PHE A 591 43.87 39.25 -33.15
C PHE A 591 44.19 40.59 -32.53
N ILE A 592 45.46 40.92 -32.54
CA ILE A 592 45.98 42.23 -32.17
C ILE A 592 46.68 42.83 -33.35
N VAL A 593 46.38 44.11 -33.70
CA VAL A 593 47.19 44.95 -34.59
C VAL A 593 47.62 46.11 -33.74
N TYR A 594 48.94 46.22 -33.53
CA TYR A 594 49.55 47.30 -32.76
C TYR A 594 50.55 48.05 -33.59
N ASN A 595 50.33 49.37 -33.79
CA ASN A 595 51.14 50.24 -34.52
C ASN A 595 51.95 51.13 -33.55
N ASN A 596 53.25 50.89 -33.45
CA ASN A 596 54.18 51.70 -32.66
C ASN A 596 54.85 52.74 -33.54
N GLY A 597 54.19 53.89 -33.64
CA GLY A 597 54.64 55.02 -34.49
C GLY A 597 56.02 55.53 -34.25
#